data_72cc3fd8a1a4b15618c5f8cc3eb829b8
#
_entry.id   72cc3fd8a1a4b15618c5f8cc3eb829b8
#
_cell.length_a   1.000
_cell.length_b   1.000
_cell.length_c   1.000
_cell.angle_alpha   90.00
_cell.angle_beta   90.00
_cell.angle_gamma   90.00
#
_symmetry.space_group_name_H-M   'P 1'
#
loop_
_entity.id
_entity.type
_entity.pdbx_description
1 polymer ?
#
loop_
_entity_poly.entity_id
_entity_poly.type
_entity_poly.pdbx_seq_one_letter_code
_entity_poly.pdbx_strand_id
1 'polypeptide(L)'
;MFSKTANQSVVTARNLMSVIGLLASAEKTVPMGRIHMRPFQWHLKNHWKFPMSLNSPIPWTQTMIRQGEGWLDHTKVMSGQLLHPKDHEILIFTDASNAGWGAHIDKDSVKGQWSHQEQHLHINLLELKAVLLALQHFLPRCREKQVLIASDNTTVVSYINKQGGTHSFQMCALMWRLLTWCNKHNITLRSRHVPGALNVIADGLSRKGQIQATEWSLSPKIFKQICQLWECPQLDLFATSKNKKLPVYVSLTPDPQAFAVDALNIQWDKMVAYAYPPTALLPRIVQKLQSQLCRLILVAPGWPTKPWFWDLVEMSLDIPRRLPPVQTLLKQPMSNQFHNQPESLNLHVWYLGVQPSRHKVSLKTWQTELLHRRDCLQEESTQTNGTYSRDGAQINRWTSRVPL
;
A
#
# COMPACT_ATOMS: atom_id res chain seq x y z
N MET A 1 -10.60 8.15 -43.05
CA MET A 1 -9.93 6.83 -43.13
C MET A 1 -10.84 5.73 -42.60
N PHE A 2 -11.37 5.86 -41.36
CA PHE A 2 -12.27 4.86 -40.76
C PHE A 2 -13.46 4.52 -41.67
N SER A 3 -14.21 5.51 -42.17
CA SER A 3 -15.32 5.29 -43.07
C SER A 3 -14.93 4.62 -44.40
N LYS A 4 -13.73 4.91 -44.92
CA LYS A 4 -13.20 4.21 -46.11
C LYS A 4 -12.88 2.75 -45.81
N THR A 5 -12.31 2.49 -44.63
CA THR A 5 -11.98 1.11 -44.18
C THR A 5 -13.24 0.29 -43.87
N ALA A 6 -14.27 0.94 -43.30
CA ALA A 6 -15.53 0.28 -42.99
C ALA A 6 -16.32 -0.16 -44.25
N ASN A 7 -16.11 0.53 -45.36
CA ASN A 7 -16.76 0.24 -46.65
C ASN A 7 -15.94 -0.70 -47.57
N GLN A 8 -14.76 -1.16 -47.12
CA GLN A 8 -13.96 -2.12 -47.87
C GLN A 8 -14.50 -3.54 -47.67
N SER A 9 -14.53 -4.32 -48.75
CA SER A 9 -14.91 -5.74 -48.69
C SER A 9 -13.94 -6.59 -47.92
N VAL A 10 -12.66 -6.19 -47.86
CA VAL A 10 -11.58 -6.85 -47.10
C VAL A 10 -10.76 -5.82 -46.37
N VAL A 11 -10.69 -5.94 -45.04
CA VAL A 11 -9.81 -5.16 -44.18
C VAL A 11 -8.58 -5.99 -43.83
N THR A 12 -7.39 -5.44 -44.01
CA THR A 12 -6.13 -6.15 -43.66
C THR A 12 -5.55 -5.67 -42.32
N ALA A 13 -4.62 -6.44 -41.76
CA ALA A 13 -3.90 -6.04 -40.56
C ALA A 13 -3.22 -4.67 -40.74
N ARG A 14 -2.62 -4.43 -41.92
CA ARG A 14 -2.03 -3.14 -42.27
C ARG A 14 -3.02 -1.98 -42.20
N ASN A 15 -4.23 -2.17 -42.78
CA ASN A 15 -5.27 -1.15 -42.74
C ASN A 15 -5.67 -0.82 -41.28
N LEU A 16 -5.87 -1.88 -40.46
CA LEU A 16 -6.27 -1.68 -39.07
C LEU A 16 -5.15 -1.03 -38.24
N MET A 17 -3.90 -1.40 -38.44
CA MET A 17 -2.75 -0.73 -37.80
C MET A 17 -2.67 0.76 -38.17
N SER A 18 -2.89 1.09 -39.45
CA SER A 18 -2.93 2.50 -39.90
C SER A 18 -4.04 3.29 -39.23
N VAL A 19 -5.24 2.70 -39.09
CA VAL A 19 -6.36 3.29 -38.35
C VAL A 19 -5.97 3.52 -36.89
N ILE A 20 -5.43 2.50 -36.20
CA ILE A 20 -4.99 2.61 -34.80
C ILE A 20 -3.91 3.70 -34.65
N GLY A 21 -2.97 3.80 -35.59
CA GLY A 21 -1.94 4.85 -35.59
C GLY A 21 -2.52 6.26 -35.66
N LEU A 22 -3.53 6.48 -36.53
CA LEU A 22 -4.24 7.76 -36.60
C LEU A 22 -5.03 8.08 -35.33
N LEU A 23 -5.72 7.09 -34.77
CA LEU A 23 -6.43 7.27 -33.51
C LEU A 23 -5.47 7.57 -32.36
N ALA A 24 -4.29 6.95 -32.36
CA ALA A 24 -3.26 7.18 -31.38
C ALA A 24 -2.67 8.60 -31.46
N SER A 25 -2.53 9.18 -32.64
CA SER A 25 -2.07 10.58 -32.79
C SER A 25 -3.07 11.58 -32.19
N ALA A 26 -4.36 11.27 -32.22
CA ALA A 26 -5.44 12.10 -31.69
C ALA A 26 -5.83 11.80 -30.24
N GLU A 27 -5.28 10.76 -29.61
CA GLU A 27 -5.74 10.28 -28.29
C GLU A 27 -5.63 11.32 -27.16
N LYS A 28 -4.68 12.26 -27.29
CA LYS A 28 -4.44 13.31 -26.26
C LYS A 28 -5.36 14.50 -26.41
N THR A 29 -5.97 14.67 -27.56
CA THR A 29 -6.84 15.81 -27.87
C THR A 29 -8.32 15.45 -27.79
N VAL A 30 -8.65 14.17 -27.93
CA VAL A 30 -10.03 13.66 -27.91
C VAL A 30 -10.36 13.12 -26.51
N PRO A 31 -11.45 13.60 -25.88
CA PRO A 31 -11.90 13.07 -24.59
C PRO A 31 -12.11 11.56 -24.65
N MET A 32 -11.56 10.83 -23.69
CA MET A 32 -11.62 9.36 -23.64
C MET A 32 -11.04 8.66 -24.90
N GLY A 33 -10.25 9.33 -25.72
CA GLY A 33 -9.75 8.82 -27.00
C GLY A 33 -9.03 7.48 -26.86
N ARG A 34 -8.22 7.32 -25.81
CA ARG A 34 -7.47 6.09 -25.61
C ARG A 34 -8.35 4.88 -25.29
N ILE A 35 -9.38 5.02 -24.46
CA ILE A 35 -10.28 3.89 -24.16
C ILE A 35 -11.11 3.51 -25.41
N HIS A 36 -11.53 4.48 -26.20
CA HIS A 36 -12.26 4.24 -27.46
C HIS A 36 -11.38 3.57 -28.54
N MET A 37 -10.07 3.67 -28.45
CA MET A 37 -9.13 2.97 -29.33
C MET A 37 -8.92 1.51 -28.91
N ARG A 38 -9.11 1.14 -27.64
CA ARG A 38 -8.81 -0.22 -27.10
C ARG A 38 -9.52 -1.36 -27.85
N PRO A 39 -10.79 -1.26 -28.24
CA PRO A 39 -11.46 -2.32 -29.01
C PRO A 39 -10.72 -2.67 -30.31
N PHE A 40 -10.19 -1.68 -31.04
CA PHE A 40 -9.41 -1.89 -32.26
C PHE A 40 -8.08 -2.60 -31.98
N GLN A 41 -7.40 -2.20 -30.89
CA GLN A 41 -6.16 -2.85 -30.47
C GLN A 41 -6.40 -4.30 -30.03
N TRP A 42 -7.49 -4.59 -29.29
CA TRP A 42 -7.88 -5.94 -28.93
C TRP A 42 -8.26 -6.77 -30.16
N HIS A 43 -8.99 -6.21 -31.08
CA HIS A 43 -9.39 -6.89 -32.32
C HIS A 43 -8.17 -7.27 -33.15
N LEU A 44 -7.24 -6.34 -33.35
CA LEU A 44 -5.96 -6.62 -34.01
C LEU A 44 -5.17 -7.73 -33.32
N LYS A 45 -5.00 -7.63 -32.00
CA LYS A 45 -4.27 -8.63 -31.22
C LYS A 45 -4.85 -10.04 -31.31
N ASN A 46 -6.16 -10.15 -31.44
CA ASN A 46 -6.83 -11.44 -31.49
C ASN A 46 -6.77 -12.10 -32.87
N HIS A 47 -6.66 -11.29 -33.95
CA HIS A 47 -6.74 -11.79 -35.33
C HIS A 47 -5.42 -11.73 -36.08
N TRP A 48 -4.42 -11.02 -35.54
CA TRP A 48 -3.11 -10.95 -36.17
C TRP A 48 -1.99 -11.13 -35.13
N LYS A 49 -1.01 -11.98 -35.47
CA LYS A 49 0.20 -12.24 -34.67
C LYS A 49 1.39 -12.38 -35.61
N PHE A 50 2.55 -11.85 -35.20
CA PHE A 50 3.82 -12.12 -35.88
C PHE A 50 4.09 -13.65 -35.87
N PRO A 51 4.51 -14.27 -36.98
CA PRO A 51 5.00 -13.72 -38.27
C PRO A 51 3.94 -13.62 -39.39
N MET A 52 2.65 -13.54 -39.10
CA MET A 52 1.62 -13.39 -40.15
C MET A 52 1.88 -12.17 -41.03
N SER A 53 1.52 -12.28 -42.34
CA SER A 53 1.61 -11.15 -43.27
C SER A 53 0.77 -9.98 -42.80
N LEU A 54 1.26 -8.76 -42.97
CA LEU A 54 0.47 -7.54 -42.73
C LEU A 54 -0.72 -7.39 -43.69
N ASN A 55 -0.70 -8.10 -44.80
CA ASN A 55 -1.79 -8.12 -45.75
C ASN A 55 -2.82 -9.21 -45.44
N SER A 56 -2.65 -9.98 -44.35
CA SER A 56 -3.64 -10.96 -43.90
C SER A 56 -4.99 -10.26 -43.64
N PRO A 57 -6.09 -10.86 -44.12
CA PRO A 57 -7.44 -10.33 -43.87
C PRO A 57 -7.81 -10.44 -42.40
N ILE A 58 -8.43 -9.40 -41.89
CA ILE A 58 -8.98 -9.34 -40.53
C ILE A 58 -10.51 -9.18 -40.64
N PRO A 59 -11.30 -9.97 -39.90
CA PRO A 59 -12.75 -9.84 -39.91
C PRO A 59 -13.15 -8.42 -39.47
N TRP A 60 -13.95 -7.76 -40.26
CA TRP A 60 -14.48 -6.43 -39.93
C TRP A 60 -15.95 -6.55 -39.53
N THR A 61 -16.18 -6.61 -38.22
CA THR A 61 -17.49 -6.92 -37.67
C THR A 61 -18.34 -5.64 -37.42
N GLN A 62 -19.66 -5.80 -37.37
CA GLN A 62 -20.57 -4.72 -37.01
C GLN A 62 -20.25 -4.12 -35.63
N THR A 63 -19.70 -4.92 -34.72
CA THR A 63 -19.22 -4.44 -33.42
C THR A 63 -18.08 -3.43 -33.58
N MET A 64 -17.13 -3.66 -34.49
CA MET A 64 -16.04 -2.74 -34.76
C MET A 64 -16.55 -1.41 -35.36
N ILE A 65 -17.56 -1.47 -36.23
CA ILE A 65 -18.18 -0.28 -36.80
C ILE A 65 -18.82 0.57 -35.69
N ARG A 66 -19.63 -0.04 -34.82
CA ARG A 66 -20.22 0.65 -33.66
C ARG A 66 -19.20 1.26 -32.73
N GLN A 67 -18.11 0.57 -32.46
CA GLN A 67 -17.02 1.11 -31.63
C GLN A 67 -16.32 2.31 -32.28
N GLY A 68 -16.33 2.37 -33.60
CA GLY A 68 -15.80 3.49 -34.38
C GLY A 68 -16.69 4.72 -34.45
N GLU A 69 -18.01 4.58 -34.24
CA GLU A 69 -18.99 5.67 -34.33
C GLU A 69 -18.63 6.84 -33.39
N GLY A 70 -18.12 6.55 -32.19
CA GLY A 70 -17.63 7.58 -31.24
C GLY A 70 -16.51 8.47 -31.81
N TRP A 71 -15.72 7.95 -32.75
CA TRP A 71 -14.68 8.71 -33.47
C TRP A 71 -15.18 9.47 -34.68
N LEU A 72 -16.39 9.17 -35.14
CA LEU A 72 -17.07 9.87 -36.22
C LEU A 72 -17.98 11.00 -35.70
N ASP A 73 -18.26 11.01 -34.40
CA ASP A 73 -19.00 12.09 -33.75
C ASP A 73 -18.12 13.36 -33.71
N HIS A 74 -18.35 14.23 -34.68
CA HIS A 74 -17.59 15.47 -34.85
C HIS A 74 -17.63 16.36 -33.59
N THR A 75 -18.77 16.39 -32.90
CA THR A 75 -18.99 17.20 -31.71
C THR A 75 -18.06 16.74 -30.57
N LYS A 76 -17.99 15.44 -30.33
CA LYS A 76 -17.11 14.85 -29.33
C LYS A 76 -15.64 15.00 -29.68
N VAL A 77 -15.27 14.74 -30.93
CA VAL A 77 -13.86 14.83 -31.37
C VAL A 77 -13.38 16.27 -31.30
N MET A 78 -14.20 17.23 -31.63
CA MET A 78 -13.86 18.66 -31.64
C MET A 78 -14.03 19.35 -30.28
N SER A 79 -14.65 18.73 -29.30
CA SER A 79 -14.80 19.31 -27.97
C SER A 79 -13.46 19.54 -27.26
N GLY A 80 -12.45 18.81 -27.68
CA GLY A 80 -11.09 18.95 -27.16
C GLY A 80 -10.92 18.44 -25.74
N GLN A 81 -9.69 18.40 -25.29
CA GLN A 81 -9.33 18.01 -23.93
C GLN A 81 -8.22 18.92 -23.43
N LEU A 82 -8.23 19.29 -22.16
CA LEU A 82 -7.15 20.07 -21.56
C LEU A 82 -5.84 19.30 -21.62
N LEU A 83 -4.81 19.91 -22.21
CA LEU A 83 -3.45 19.35 -22.29
C LEU A 83 -2.80 19.33 -20.91
N HIS A 84 -3.01 20.38 -20.12
CA HIS A 84 -2.58 20.46 -18.72
C HIS A 84 -3.81 20.27 -17.83
N PRO A 85 -3.88 19.13 -17.20
CA PRO A 85 -5.01 18.83 -16.34
C PRO A 85 -4.96 19.74 -15.08
N LYS A 86 -6.13 20.17 -14.64
CA LYS A 86 -6.30 20.92 -13.39
C LYS A 86 -5.85 20.06 -12.20
N ASP A 87 -5.48 20.71 -11.11
CA ASP A 87 -5.19 20.02 -9.85
C ASP A 87 -6.41 19.23 -9.36
N HIS A 88 -6.16 18.15 -8.63
CA HIS A 88 -7.24 17.37 -8.08
C HIS A 88 -7.90 18.11 -6.91
N GLU A 89 -9.23 18.04 -6.87
CA GLU A 89 -10.03 18.62 -5.79
C GLU A 89 -10.36 17.59 -4.71
N ILE A 90 -10.38 16.32 -5.09
CA ILE A 90 -10.70 15.18 -4.22
C ILE A 90 -9.60 14.14 -4.33
N LEU A 91 -9.11 13.69 -3.19
CA LEU A 91 -8.17 12.57 -3.07
C LEU A 91 -8.88 11.40 -2.41
N ILE A 92 -8.94 10.26 -3.08
CA ILE A 92 -9.53 9.02 -2.56
C ILE A 92 -8.43 7.98 -2.45
N PHE A 93 -8.28 7.41 -1.27
CA PHE A 93 -7.47 6.22 -1.05
C PHE A 93 -8.33 4.98 -1.21
N THR A 94 -7.85 4.00 -1.97
CA THR A 94 -8.55 2.73 -2.18
C THR A 94 -7.62 1.56 -1.99
N ASP A 95 -8.20 0.45 -1.53
CA ASP A 95 -7.51 -0.83 -1.38
C ASP A 95 -8.50 -1.99 -1.51
N ALA A 96 -8.01 -3.14 -1.97
CA ALA A 96 -8.77 -4.38 -1.99
C ALA A 96 -7.94 -5.56 -1.52
N SER A 97 -8.63 -6.48 -0.86
CA SER A 97 -8.13 -7.81 -0.53
C SER A 97 -9.05 -8.87 -1.15
N ASN A 98 -8.72 -10.14 -1.04
CA ASN A 98 -9.63 -11.20 -1.46
C ASN A 98 -10.91 -11.26 -0.61
N ALA A 99 -10.93 -10.62 0.56
CA ALA A 99 -12.06 -10.62 1.47
C ALA A 99 -13.04 -9.47 1.23
N GLY A 100 -12.55 -8.29 0.84
CA GLY A 100 -13.36 -7.09 0.69
C GLY A 100 -12.57 -5.93 0.11
N TRP A 101 -13.16 -4.76 0.17
CA TRP A 101 -12.58 -3.51 -0.31
C TRP A 101 -12.79 -2.38 0.70
N GLY A 102 -11.94 -1.40 0.67
CA GLY A 102 -12.01 -0.21 1.49
C GLY A 102 -11.60 1.04 0.73
N ALA A 103 -12.20 2.16 1.11
CA ALA A 103 -11.82 3.47 0.60
C ALA A 103 -12.07 4.56 1.63
N HIS A 104 -11.31 5.66 1.54
CA HIS A 104 -11.56 6.83 2.37
C HIS A 104 -11.23 8.14 1.65
N ILE A 105 -11.94 9.20 2.07
CA ILE A 105 -11.67 10.60 1.75
C ILE A 105 -11.58 11.33 3.08
N ASP A 106 -10.43 11.90 3.42
CA ASP A 106 -10.20 12.56 4.71
C ASP A 106 -10.62 11.65 5.90
N LYS A 107 -11.67 12.03 6.62
CA LYS A 107 -12.22 11.27 7.76
C LYS A 107 -13.36 10.32 7.39
N ASP A 108 -13.95 10.49 6.21
CA ASP A 108 -15.05 9.65 5.75
C ASP A 108 -14.50 8.36 5.12
N SER A 109 -15.01 7.23 5.56
CA SER A 109 -14.57 5.93 5.07
C SER A 109 -15.72 5.03 4.69
N VAL A 110 -15.47 4.14 3.75
CA VAL A 110 -16.41 3.10 3.30
C VAL A 110 -15.67 1.78 3.14
N LYS A 111 -16.37 0.69 3.42
CA LYS A 111 -15.89 -0.67 3.18
C LYS A 111 -17.02 -1.57 2.72
N GLY A 112 -16.67 -2.63 2.04
CA GLY A 112 -17.62 -3.65 1.61
C GLY A 112 -16.96 -5.02 1.50
N GLN A 113 -17.78 -6.05 1.44
CA GLN A 113 -17.34 -7.43 1.26
C GLN A 113 -17.62 -7.86 -0.17
N TRP A 114 -16.73 -8.71 -0.71
CA TRP A 114 -16.98 -9.34 -1.98
C TRP A 114 -18.01 -10.47 -1.83
N SER A 115 -18.85 -10.64 -2.83
CA SER A 115 -19.66 -11.86 -2.96
C SER A 115 -18.74 -13.08 -3.17
N HIS A 116 -19.26 -14.27 -2.93
CA HIS A 116 -18.51 -15.51 -3.10
C HIS A 116 -17.90 -15.64 -4.52
N GLN A 117 -18.64 -15.20 -5.55
CA GLN A 117 -18.16 -15.22 -6.92
C GLN A 117 -17.01 -14.23 -7.16
N GLU A 118 -17.06 -13.07 -6.53
CA GLU A 118 -16.05 -12.02 -6.67
C GLU A 118 -14.75 -12.35 -5.96
N GLN A 119 -14.79 -13.09 -4.85
CA GLN A 119 -13.59 -13.50 -4.10
C GLN A 119 -12.58 -14.30 -4.94
N HIS A 120 -13.03 -14.95 -6.02
CA HIS A 120 -12.18 -15.72 -6.94
C HIS A 120 -11.58 -14.88 -8.07
N LEU A 121 -11.92 -13.59 -8.17
CA LEU A 121 -11.36 -12.70 -9.18
C LEU A 121 -9.89 -12.38 -8.84
N HIS A 122 -9.11 -12.10 -9.90
CA HIS A 122 -7.74 -11.67 -9.73
C HIS A 122 -7.66 -10.36 -8.94
N ILE A 123 -6.70 -10.23 -8.03
CA ILE A 123 -6.57 -9.07 -7.14
C ILE A 123 -6.58 -7.72 -7.87
N ASN A 124 -5.91 -7.60 -9.02
CA ASN A 124 -5.92 -6.36 -9.80
C ASN A 124 -7.32 -5.95 -10.26
N LEU A 125 -8.20 -6.94 -10.51
CA LEU A 125 -9.59 -6.69 -10.90
C LEU A 125 -10.42 -6.22 -9.69
N LEU A 126 -10.19 -6.82 -8.53
CA LEU A 126 -10.81 -6.42 -7.26
C LEU A 126 -10.42 -5.00 -6.89
N GLU A 127 -9.15 -4.67 -7.01
CA GLU A 127 -8.61 -3.32 -6.77
C GLU A 127 -9.25 -2.26 -7.69
N LEU A 128 -9.32 -2.55 -9.00
CA LEU A 128 -9.98 -1.64 -9.93
C LEU A 128 -11.50 -1.52 -9.66
N LYS A 129 -12.12 -2.60 -9.20
CA LYS A 129 -13.52 -2.61 -8.80
C LYS A 129 -13.75 -1.80 -7.52
N ALA A 130 -12.82 -1.85 -6.55
CA ALA A 130 -12.85 -1.02 -5.37
C ALA A 130 -12.88 0.47 -5.71
N VAL A 131 -12.09 0.90 -6.70
CA VAL A 131 -12.15 2.28 -7.22
C VAL A 131 -13.54 2.65 -7.71
N LEU A 132 -14.18 1.78 -8.51
CA LEU A 132 -15.55 2.05 -8.99
C LEU A 132 -16.54 2.18 -7.84
N LEU A 133 -16.49 1.26 -6.88
CA LEU A 133 -17.41 1.25 -5.72
C LEU A 133 -17.17 2.47 -4.81
N ALA A 134 -15.92 2.86 -4.60
CA ALA A 134 -15.57 4.06 -3.86
C ALA A 134 -16.14 5.32 -4.51
N LEU A 135 -15.96 5.48 -5.82
CA LEU A 135 -16.52 6.61 -6.57
C LEU A 135 -18.05 6.64 -6.53
N GLN A 136 -18.70 5.47 -6.60
CA GLN A 136 -20.16 5.36 -6.48
C GLN A 136 -20.64 5.79 -5.08
N HIS A 137 -19.95 5.36 -4.04
CA HIS A 137 -20.27 5.74 -2.67
C HIS A 137 -20.10 7.24 -2.43
N PHE A 138 -18.96 7.79 -2.86
CA PHE A 138 -18.64 9.20 -2.68
C PHE A 138 -19.14 10.11 -3.81
N LEU A 139 -20.07 9.65 -4.63
CA LEU A 139 -20.57 10.42 -5.77
C LEU A 139 -20.98 11.87 -5.43
N PRO A 140 -21.69 12.16 -4.32
CA PRO A 140 -22.06 13.54 -3.99
C PRO A 140 -20.87 14.49 -3.84
N ARG A 141 -19.72 13.97 -3.41
CA ARG A 141 -18.47 14.74 -3.26
C ARG A 141 -17.64 14.81 -4.53
N CYS A 142 -17.78 13.82 -5.42
CA CYS A 142 -16.94 13.63 -6.62
C CYS A 142 -17.54 14.21 -7.91
N ARG A 143 -18.86 14.43 -7.95
CA ARG A 143 -19.55 14.91 -9.15
C ARG A 143 -18.96 16.23 -9.62
N GLU A 144 -18.69 16.33 -10.94
CA GLU A 144 -18.16 17.52 -11.63
C GLU A 144 -16.77 17.94 -11.16
N LYS A 145 -16.00 17.02 -10.54
CA LYS A 145 -14.69 17.31 -9.95
C LYS A 145 -13.54 16.51 -10.56
N GLN A 146 -12.33 17.03 -10.29
CA GLN A 146 -11.09 16.34 -10.57
C GLN A 146 -10.77 15.41 -9.41
N VAL A 147 -10.81 14.10 -9.63
CA VAL A 147 -10.60 13.08 -8.61
C VAL A 147 -9.27 12.36 -8.83
N LEU A 148 -8.44 12.31 -7.79
CA LEU A 148 -7.20 11.55 -7.75
C LEU A 148 -7.39 10.29 -6.89
N ILE A 149 -7.17 9.13 -7.47
CA ILE A 149 -7.14 7.85 -6.75
C ILE A 149 -5.70 7.58 -6.28
N ALA A 150 -5.54 7.32 -5.01
CA ALA A 150 -4.30 6.81 -4.41
C ALA A 150 -4.46 5.30 -4.17
N SER A 151 -3.61 4.50 -4.80
CA SER A 151 -3.59 3.03 -4.67
C SER A 151 -2.15 2.54 -4.65
N ASP A 152 -1.88 1.48 -3.93
CA ASP A 152 -0.57 0.80 -3.92
C ASP A 152 -0.42 -0.22 -5.08
N ASN A 153 -1.49 -0.47 -5.82
CA ASN A 153 -1.48 -1.34 -6.98
C ASN A 153 -1.05 -0.60 -8.26
N THR A 154 0.20 -0.77 -8.65
CA THR A 154 0.78 -0.13 -9.85
C THR A 154 0.05 -0.48 -11.15
N THR A 155 -0.55 -1.68 -11.22
CA THR A 155 -1.35 -2.10 -12.39
C THR A 155 -2.62 -1.27 -12.50
N VAL A 156 -3.35 -1.07 -11.40
CA VAL A 156 -4.56 -0.23 -11.36
C VAL A 156 -4.23 1.21 -11.72
N VAL A 157 -3.17 1.77 -11.12
CA VAL A 157 -2.68 3.11 -11.45
C VAL A 157 -2.39 3.25 -12.95
N SER A 158 -1.70 2.25 -13.52
CA SER A 158 -1.40 2.24 -14.96
C SER A 158 -2.66 2.17 -15.83
N TYR A 159 -3.64 1.31 -15.46
CA TYR A 159 -4.89 1.17 -16.21
C TYR A 159 -5.75 2.43 -16.18
N ILE A 160 -5.83 3.11 -15.04
CA ILE A 160 -6.57 4.39 -14.94
C ILE A 160 -5.89 5.46 -15.80
N ASN A 161 -4.59 5.70 -15.61
CA ASN A 161 -3.87 6.79 -16.31
C ASN A 161 -3.72 6.53 -17.81
N LYS A 162 -3.66 5.25 -18.22
CA LYS A 162 -3.60 4.85 -19.64
C LYS A 162 -4.95 4.52 -20.24
N GLN A 163 -6.05 4.78 -19.53
CA GLN A 163 -7.41 4.49 -19.97
C GLN A 163 -7.53 3.04 -20.51
N GLY A 164 -7.23 2.06 -19.64
CA GLY A 164 -7.27 0.65 -20.00
C GLY A 164 -5.95 0.10 -20.53
N GLY A 165 -5.99 -1.11 -21.03
CA GLY A 165 -4.82 -1.84 -21.53
C GLY A 165 -5.18 -3.00 -22.45
N THR A 166 -4.14 -3.69 -22.97
CA THR A 166 -4.29 -4.84 -23.87
C THR A 166 -3.73 -6.14 -23.28
N HIS A 167 -3.47 -6.19 -21.97
CA HIS A 167 -3.02 -7.39 -21.29
C HIS A 167 -4.17 -8.23 -20.72
N SER A 168 -5.15 -7.59 -20.08
CA SER A 168 -6.33 -8.25 -19.51
C SER A 168 -7.59 -7.65 -20.08
N PHE A 169 -8.40 -8.48 -20.77
CA PHE A 169 -9.68 -8.06 -21.32
C PHE A 169 -10.64 -7.65 -20.21
N GLN A 170 -10.72 -8.43 -19.12
CA GLN A 170 -11.59 -8.14 -17.98
C GLN A 170 -11.26 -6.78 -17.34
N MET A 171 -9.97 -6.50 -17.14
CA MET A 171 -9.52 -5.20 -16.62
C MET A 171 -9.90 -4.05 -17.59
N CYS A 172 -9.74 -4.27 -18.89
CA CYS A 172 -10.10 -3.27 -19.90
C CYS A 172 -11.60 -3.02 -19.95
N ALA A 173 -12.42 -4.07 -19.87
CA ALA A 173 -13.88 -3.97 -19.84
C ALA A 173 -14.37 -3.24 -18.58
N LEU A 174 -13.79 -3.54 -17.43
CA LEU A 174 -14.10 -2.83 -16.17
C LEU A 174 -13.68 -1.36 -16.25
N MET A 175 -12.52 -1.08 -16.84
CA MET A 175 -12.03 0.29 -17.04
C MET A 175 -12.97 1.07 -17.98
N TRP A 176 -13.46 0.45 -19.03
CA TRP A 176 -14.50 1.03 -19.91
C TRP A 176 -15.73 1.44 -19.10
N ARG A 177 -16.25 0.51 -18.29
CA ARG A 177 -17.42 0.77 -17.42
C ARG A 177 -17.14 1.92 -16.44
N LEU A 178 -15.98 1.93 -15.82
CA LEU A 178 -15.54 2.96 -14.86
C LEU A 178 -15.50 4.35 -15.54
N LEU A 179 -14.80 4.46 -16.67
CA LEU A 179 -14.66 5.76 -17.36
C LEU A 179 -15.98 6.26 -17.95
N THR A 180 -16.82 5.36 -18.49
CA THR A 180 -18.15 5.72 -18.97
C THR A 180 -19.02 6.25 -17.82
N TRP A 181 -18.93 5.62 -16.66
CA TRP A 181 -19.62 6.06 -15.46
C TRP A 181 -19.07 7.43 -14.98
N CYS A 182 -17.76 7.62 -14.93
CA CYS A 182 -17.16 8.92 -14.61
C CYS A 182 -17.60 10.03 -15.55
N ASN A 183 -17.60 9.76 -16.86
CA ASN A 183 -18.03 10.72 -17.88
C ASN A 183 -19.48 11.15 -17.69
N LYS A 184 -20.38 10.21 -17.37
CA LYS A 184 -21.80 10.49 -17.07
C LYS A 184 -21.98 11.46 -15.90
N HIS A 185 -21.02 11.48 -14.95
CA HIS A 185 -21.07 12.32 -13.76
C HIS A 185 -20.10 13.52 -13.83
N ASN A 186 -19.51 13.79 -15.00
CA ASN A 186 -18.51 14.84 -15.22
C ASN A 186 -17.30 14.74 -14.28
N ILE A 187 -16.87 13.51 -13.94
CA ILE A 187 -15.73 13.23 -13.10
C ILE A 187 -14.50 13.03 -13.98
N THR A 188 -13.46 13.83 -13.77
CA THR A 188 -12.14 13.60 -14.37
C THR A 188 -11.31 12.74 -13.42
N LEU A 189 -10.95 11.54 -13.87
CA LEU A 189 -10.28 10.55 -13.05
C LEU A 189 -8.80 10.43 -13.38
N ARG A 190 -7.96 10.43 -12.35
CA ARG A 190 -6.53 10.12 -12.39
C ARG A 190 -6.16 9.24 -11.23
N SER A 191 -4.94 8.71 -11.28
CA SER A 191 -4.41 7.93 -10.17
C SER A 191 -2.92 8.17 -9.96
N ARG A 192 -2.49 7.99 -8.72
CA ARG A 192 -1.08 7.94 -8.33
C ARG A 192 -0.80 6.70 -7.50
N HIS A 193 0.41 6.21 -7.64
CA HIS A 193 0.89 5.15 -6.76
C HIS A 193 1.23 5.73 -5.39
N VAL A 194 0.80 5.02 -4.35
CA VAL A 194 1.16 5.31 -2.96
C VAL A 194 1.73 4.03 -2.38
N PRO A 195 2.92 4.05 -1.74
CA PRO A 195 3.42 2.85 -1.07
C PRO A 195 2.40 2.29 -0.09
N GLY A 196 2.24 0.95 -0.02
CA GLY A 196 1.27 0.30 0.87
C GLY A 196 1.40 0.73 2.35
N ALA A 197 2.62 1.05 2.79
CA ALA A 197 2.88 1.62 4.11
C ALA A 197 2.20 2.99 4.35
N LEU A 198 1.77 3.68 3.31
CA LEU A 198 1.04 4.95 3.37
C LEU A 198 -0.47 4.77 3.09
N ASN A 199 -0.91 3.59 2.65
CA ASN A 199 -2.30 3.25 2.35
C ASN A 199 -3.00 2.50 3.51
N VAL A 200 -2.53 2.69 4.72
CA VAL A 200 -2.88 1.88 5.91
C VAL A 200 -4.38 1.87 6.21
N ILE A 201 -5.07 3.00 6.05
CA ILE A 201 -6.50 3.11 6.34
C ILE A 201 -7.32 2.30 5.33
N ALA A 202 -7.06 2.45 4.04
CA ALA A 202 -7.78 1.72 3.00
C ALA A 202 -7.49 0.21 3.07
N ASP A 203 -6.22 -0.18 3.30
CA ASP A 203 -5.82 -1.58 3.52
C ASP A 203 -6.56 -2.20 4.73
N GLY A 204 -6.63 -1.49 5.85
CA GLY A 204 -7.39 -1.94 7.03
C GLY A 204 -8.90 -2.09 6.76
N LEU A 205 -9.48 -1.25 5.91
CA LEU A 205 -10.89 -1.31 5.52
C LEU A 205 -11.20 -2.45 4.54
N SER A 206 -10.28 -2.78 3.64
CA SER A 206 -10.43 -3.84 2.63
C SER A 206 -10.45 -5.24 3.25
N ARG A 207 -9.80 -5.40 4.40
CA ARG A 207 -9.69 -6.67 5.11
C ARG A 207 -10.88 -6.83 6.05
N LYS A 208 -11.78 -7.73 5.74
CA LYS A 208 -12.96 -8.07 6.56
C LYS A 208 -12.61 -8.11 8.02
N GLY A 209 -13.05 -7.17 8.87
CA GLY A 209 -13.10 -7.41 10.32
C GLY A 209 -12.07 -8.39 10.88
N GLN A 210 -11.29 -9.01 10.03
CA GLN A 210 -10.00 -9.56 10.31
C GLN A 210 -9.14 -8.35 10.67
N ILE A 211 -9.18 -7.99 11.93
CA ILE A 211 -7.96 -7.59 12.60
C ILE A 211 -6.93 -8.46 11.93
N GLN A 212 -6.00 -7.83 11.20
CA GLN A 212 -5.05 -8.56 10.37
C GLN A 212 -4.66 -9.84 11.10
N ALA A 213 -4.70 -10.98 10.41
CA ALA A 213 -4.17 -12.23 10.98
C ALA A 213 -2.70 -12.07 11.45
N THR A 214 -2.12 -10.89 11.23
CA THR A 214 -0.81 -10.42 11.62
C THR A 214 -0.81 -9.52 12.87
N GLU A 215 -1.96 -9.10 13.42
CA GLU A 215 -2.00 -8.35 14.67
C GLU A 215 -1.85 -9.31 15.86
N TRP A 216 -0.66 -9.30 16.40
CA TRP A 216 -0.32 -10.03 17.61
C TRP A 216 -0.38 -9.11 18.82
N SER A 217 -0.93 -9.62 19.89
CA SER A 217 -0.97 -8.95 21.19
C SER A 217 0.09 -9.57 22.09
N LEU A 218 0.99 -8.76 22.63
CA LEU A 218 1.99 -9.21 23.60
C LEU A 218 1.31 -9.77 24.85
N SER A 219 1.88 -10.80 25.46
CA SER A 219 1.39 -11.38 26.72
C SER A 219 1.25 -10.30 27.82
N PRO A 220 0.11 -10.20 28.53
CA PRO A 220 -0.05 -9.24 29.62
C PRO A 220 0.98 -9.42 30.75
N LYS A 221 1.40 -10.66 31.01
CA LYS A 221 2.45 -10.95 31.99
C LYS A 221 3.79 -10.33 31.59
N ILE A 222 4.18 -10.48 30.34
CA ILE A 222 5.42 -9.88 29.80
C ILE A 222 5.31 -8.37 29.79
N PHE A 223 4.18 -7.79 29.34
CA PHE A 223 3.99 -6.35 29.39
C PHE A 223 4.13 -5.77 30.81
N LYS A 224 3.57 -6.44 31.82
CA LYS A 224 3.73 -6.05 33.22
C LYS A 224 5.19 -6.07 33.67
N GLN A 225 5.97 -7.09 33.26
CA GLN A 225 7.42 -7.15 33.53
C GLN A 225 8.17 -5.98 32.86
N ILE A 226 7.81 -5.62 31.63
CA ILE A 226 8.38 -4.48 30.93
C ILE A 226 8.12 -3.17 31.69
N CYS A 227 6.91 -2.94 32.18
CA CYS A 227 6.59 -1.77 33.00
C CYS A 227 7.37 -1.72 34.32
N GLN A 228 7.75 -2.87 34.87
CA GLN A 228 8.58 -2.94 36.10
C GLN A 228 10.04 -2.65 35.87
N LEU A 229 10.54 -2.85 34.63
CA LEU A 229 11.95 -2.59 34.30
C LEU A 229 12.30 -1.11 34.25
N TRP A 230 11.39 -0.30 33.72
CA TRP A 230 11.66 1.11 33.48
C TRP A 230 10.57 1.97 34.11
N GLU A 231 9.50 2.27 33.37
CA GLU A 231 8.38 3.05 33.84
C GLU A 231 7.10 2.61 33.13
N CYS A 232 5.96 2.83 33.74
CA CYS A 232 4.70 2.48 33.12
C CYS A 232 4.34 3.54 32.05
N PRO A 233 4.20 3.16 30.77
CA PRO A 233 3.83 4.09 29.72
C PRO A 233 2.38 4.57 29.89
N GLN A 234 2.07 5.75 29.34
CA GLN A 234 0.78 6.41 29.45
C GLN A 234 -0.12 6.13 28.25
N LEU A 235 0.49 5.87 27.09
CA LEU A 235 -0.20 5.78 25.80
C LEU A 235 0.31 4.59 24.99
N ASP A 236 -0.62 3.77 24.45
CA ASP A 236 -0.34 2.69 23.51
C ASP A 236 -0.50 3.22 22.07
N LEU A 237 0.60 3.43 21.37
CA LEU A 237 0.61 4.16 20.10
C LEU A 237 0.09 3.36 18.90
N PHE A 238 0.13 2.04 18.96
CA PHE A 238 -0.24 1.19 17.81
C PHE A 238 -1.13 0.05 18.28
N ALA A 239 -2.33 0.40 18.72
CA ALA A 239 -3.26 -0.56 19.27
C ALA A 239 -4.67 -0.44 18.68
N THR A 240 -5.47 -1.44 18.95
CA THR A 240 -6.91 -1.46 18.71
C THR A 240 -7.63 -1.68 20.03
N SER A 241 -8.93 -1.51 20.08
CA SER A 241 -9.74 -1.85 21.25
C SER A 241 -9.55 -3.29 21.74
N LYS A 242 -9.03 -4.19 20.87
CA LYS A 242 -8.86 -5.62 21.14
C LYS A 242 -7.46 -6.03 21.62
N ASN A 243 -6.41 -5.33 21.19
CA ASN A 243 -5.02 -5.69 21.51
C ASN A 243 -4.32 -4.71 22.44
N LYS A 244 -4.94 -3.59 22.78
CA LYS A 244 -4.37 -2.54 23.62
C LYS A 244 -3.84 -3.07 24.96
N LYS A 245 -2.71 -2.52 25.38
CA LYS A 245 -2.07 -2.80 26.66
C LYS A 245 -2.39 -1.75 27.72
N LEU A 246 -2.77 -0.56 27.28
CA LEU A 246 -3.08 0.58 28.13
C LEU A 246 -4.53 1.06 27.91
N PRO A 247 -5.14 1.71 28.91
CA PRO A 247 -6.48 2.28 28.76
C PRO A 247 -6.55 3.30 27.62
N VAL A 248 -5.54 4.16 27.50
CA VAL A 248 -5.42 5.18 26.45
C VAL A 248 -4.57 4.59 25.31
N TYR A 249 -5.12 4.65 24.09
CA TYR A 249 -4.45 4.09 22.91
C TYR A 249 -4.77 4.89 21.65
N VAL A 250 -3.89 4.77 20.66
CA VAL A 250 -4.05 5.35 19.32
C VAL A 250 -4.27 4.20 18.33
N SER A 251 -5.34 4.28 17.58
CA SER A 251 -5.70 3.28 16.59
C SER A 251 -5.16 3.66 15.20
N LEU A 252 -4.82 2.65 14.39
CA LEU A 252 -4.49 2.84 12.97
C LEU A 252 -5.73 3.13 12.12
N THR A 253 -6.91 2.70 12.57
CA THR A 253 -8.19 2.90 11.89
C THR A 253 -9.15 3.68 12.79
N PRO A 254 -10.17 4.34 12.23
CA PRO A 254 -11.17 5.03 13.03
C PRO A 254 -11.80 4.10 14.08
N ASP A 255 -11.60 4.42 15.35
CA ASP A 255 -12.14 3.71 16.51
C ASP A 255 -12.68 4.75 17.50
N PRO A 256 -13.99 4.73 17.79
CA PRO A 256 -14.62 5.73 18.70
C PRO A 256 -14.04 5.70 20.12
N GLN A 257 -13.41 4.62 20.55
CA GLN A 257 -12.80 4.47 21.86
C GLN A 257 -11.32 4.85 21.90
N ALA A 258 -10.69 5.07 20.73
CA ALA A 258 -9.30 5.48 20.67
C ALA A 258 -9.14 6.97 20.99
N PHE A 259 -8.02 7.31 21.62
CA PHE A 259 -7.63 8.70 21.89
C PHE A 259 -7.42 9.49 20.58
N ALA A 260 -6.84 8.85 19.58
CA ALA A 260 -6.59 9.44 18.26
C ALA A 260 -6.48 8.34 17.20
N VAL A 261 -6.46 8.76 15.94
CA VAL A 261 -6.22 7.90 14.78
C VAL A 261 -4.86 8.24 14.19
N ASP A 262 -4.09 7.21 13.85
CA ASP A 262 -2.72 7.27 13.32
C ASP A 262 -1.72 7.96 14.27
N ALA A 263 -0.98 7.15 15.00
CA ALA A 263 0.05 7.58 15.95
C ALA A 263 1.14 8.47 15.31
N LEU A 264 1.37 8.34 14.02
CA LEU A 264 2.36 9.15 13.32
C LEU A 264 1.90 10.59 13.06
N ASN A 265 0.61 10.86 13.21
CA ASN A 265 0.03 12.19 13.03
C ASN A 265 -0.16 12.98 14.35
N ILE A 266 0.05 12.36 15.52
CA ILE A 266 -0.01 13.04 16.82
C ILE A 266 1.39 13.42 17.32
N GLN A 267 1.48 14.42 18.20
CA GLN A 267 2.74 14.76 18.87
C GLN A 267 3.02 13.79 20.02
N TRP A 268 4.30 13.40 20.19
CA TRP A 268 4.77 12.50 21.25
C TRP A 268 5.56 13.22 22.35
N ASP A 269 5.67 14.55 22.28
CA ASP A 269 6.51 15.29 23.17
C ASP A 269 6.12 15.13 24.65
N LYS A 270 7.14 14.98 25.50
CA LYS A 270 7.04 14.89 26.96
C LYS A 270 6.20 13.72 27.49
N MET A 271 5.98 12.68 26.69
CA MET A 271 5.27 11.48 27.14
C MET A 271 6.18 10.26 27.25
N VAL A 272 5.73 9.29 28.01
CA VAL A 272 6.23 7.92 27.99
C VAL A 272 5.21 7.07 27.27
N ALA A 273 5.59 6.55 26.10
CA ALA A 273 4.67 5.80 25.24
C ALA A 273 5.14 4.34 25.09
N TYR A 274 4.17 3.48 24.78
CA TYR A 274 4.40 2.10 24.38
C TYR A 274 4.03 1.91 22.91
N ALA A 275 4.80 1.08 22.20
CA ALA A 275 4.53 0.76 20.81
C ALA A 275 4.91 -0.70 20.49
N TYR A 276 3.97 -1.41 19.86
CA TYR A 276 4.24 -2.66 19.17
C TYR A 276 3.67 -2.57 17.74
N PRO A 277 4.38 -1.83 16.86
CA PRO A 277 3.91 -1.52 15.53
C PRO A 277 4.17 -2.67 14.54
N PRO A 278 3.48 -2.68 13.39
CA PRO A 278 3.93 -3.42 12.22
C PRO A 278 5.37 -3.04 11.85
N THR A 279 6.21 -4.02 11.52
CA THR A 279 7.65 -3.81 11.22
C THR A 279 7.90 -2.84 10.07
N ALA A 280 6.96 -2.76 9.11
CA ALA A 280 7.02 -1.80 8.01
C ALA A 280 7.00 -0.32 8.45
N LEU A 281 6.45 -0.02 9.63
CA LEU A 281 6.38 1.34 10.17
C LEU A 281 7.63 1.76 10.95
N LEU A 282 8.51 0.82 11.30
CA LEU A 282 9.69 1.09 12.12
C LEU A 282 10.56 2.25 11.60
N PRO A 283 10.88 2.36 10.29
CA PRO A 283 11.65 3.50 9.78
C PRO A 283 11.00 4.86 10.05
N ARG A 284 9.67 4.93 9.92
CA ARG A 284 8.92 6.18 10.17
C ARG A 284 8.83 6.52 11.66
N ILE A 285 8.71 5.49 12.51
CA ILE A 285 8.71 5.64 13.97
C ILE A 285 10.05 6.17 14.44
N VAL A 286 11.15 5.62 13.95
CA VAL A 286 12.51 6.07 14.21
C VAL A 286 12.69 7.55 13.82
N GLN A 287 12.32 7.89 12.58
CA GLN A 287 12.39 9.28 12.09
C GLN A 287 11.57 10.24 12.96
N LYS A 288 10.37 9.83 13.36
CA LYS A 288 9.52 10.64 14.22
C LYS A 288 10.11 10.80 15.62
N LEU A 289 10.65 9.73 16.21
CA LEU A 289 11.27 9.76 17.51
C LEU A 289 12.51 10.69 17.55
N GLN A 290 13.28 10.77 16.47
CA GLN A 290 14.42 11.68 16.34
C GLN A 290 14.01 13.17 16.40
N SER A 291 12.79 13.49 16.02
CA SER A 291 12.28 14.87 15.96
C SER A 291 11.49 15.29 17.21
N GLN A 292 11.27 14.40 18.17
CA GLN A 292 10.41 14.65 19.32
C GLN A 292 11.04 14.21 20.65
N LEU A 293 10.80 14.96 21.71
CA LEU A 293 11.31 14.69 23.06
C LEU A 293 10.36 13.73 23.78
N CYS A 294 10.38 12.45 23.44
CA CYS A 294 9.60 11.44 24.15
C CYS A 294 10.47 10.27 24.62
N ARG A 295 9.93 9.48 25.54
CA ARG A 295 10.47 8.16 25.89
C ARG A 295 9.54 7.10 25.34
N LEU A 296 10.09 6.16 24.58
CA LEU A 296 9.33 5.13 23.90
C LEU A 296 9.79 3.74 24.33
N ILE A 297 8.87 2.96 24.86
CA ILE A 297 9.05 1.53 25.06
C ILE A 297 8.56 0.83 23.78
N LEU A 298 9.51 0.39 22.96
CA LEU A 298 9.22 -0.20 21.65
C LEU A 298 9.47 -1.71 21.67
N VAL A 299 8.49 -2.49 21.22
CA VAL A 299 8.67 -3.91 20.88
C VAL A 299 8.97 -4.04 19.39
N ALA A 300 10.15 -4.49 19.05
CA ALA A 300 10.60 -4.61 17.66
C ALA A 300 11.56 -5.80 17.49
N PRO A 301 11.68 -6.39 16.30
CA PRO A 301 12.67 -7.44 16.04
C PRO A 301 14.10 -6.94 16.19
N GLY A 302 14.98 -7.79 16.68
CA GLY A 302 16.43 -7.56 16.69
C GLY A 302 17.05 -8.03 15.37
N TRP A 303 16.86 -7.27 14.28
CA TRP A 303 17.37 -7.61 12.94
C TRP A 303 18.49 -6.65 12.50
N PRO A 304 19.77 -6.98 12.75
CA PRO A 304 20.90 -6.09 12.44
C PRO A 304 21.07 -5.73 10.97
N THR A 305 20.52 -6.54 10.07
CA THR A 305 20.54 -6.31 8.61
C THR A 305 19.56 -5.21 8.15
N LYS A 306 18.71 -4.74 9.04
CA LYS A 306 17.73 -3.69 8.70
C LYS A 306 18.27 -2.30 9.08
N PRO A 307 18.16 -1.29 8.21
CA PRO A 307 18.72 0.04 8.47
C PRO A 307 18.25 0.65 9.81
N TRP A 308 16.96 0.57 10.11
CA TRP A 308 16.38 1.11 11.34
C TRP A 308 16.91 0.47 12.64
N PHE A 309 17.54 -0.71 12.58
CA PHE A 309 18.09 -1.37 13.78
C PHE A 309 19.20 -0.54 14.42
N TRP A 310 20.09 0.02 13.63
CA TRP A 310 21.22 0.81 14.13
C TRP A 310 20.76 2.14 14.71
N ASP A 311 19.72 2.75 14.15
CA ASP A 311 19.08 3.93 14.73
C ASP A 311 18.47 3.62 16.10
N LEU A 312 17.86 2.44 16.29
CA LEU A 312 17.37 1.98 17.60
C LEU A 312 18.51 1.82 18.59
N VAL A 313 19.66 1.28 18.16
CA VAL A 313 20.86 1.17 19.01
C VAL A 313 21.33 2.55 19.47
N GLU A 314 21.41 3.52 18.57
CA GLU A 314 21.85 4.89 18.88
C GLU A 314 20.91 5.61 19.85
N MET A 315 19.60 5.42 19.71
CA MET A 315 18.60 6.05 20.56
C MET A 315 18.28 5.29 21.85
N SER A 316 18.92 4.14 22.09
CA SER A 316 18.66 3.34 23.28
C SER A 316 19.09 4.05 24.56
N LEU A 317 18.18 4.17 25.50
CA LEU A 317 18.42 4.72 26.85
C LEU A 317 18.87 3.64 27.85
N ASP A 318 18.63 2.37 27.52
CA ASP A 318 19.12 1.20 28.28
C ASP A 318 19.38 0.04 27.31
N ILE A 319 20.05 -1.00 27.77
CA ILE A 319 20.34 -2.20 26.98
C ILE A 319 19.02 -2.90 26.65
N PRO A 320 18.72 -3.14 25.35
CA PRO A 320 17.49 -3.81 24.97
C PRO A 320 17.43 -5.23 25.51
N ARG A 321 16.23 -5.67 25.88
CA ARG A 321 15.99 -7.01 26.43
C ARG A 321 15.34 -7.89 25.37
N ARG A 322 15.89 -9.08 25.16
CA ARG A 322 15.24 -10.08 24.33
C ARG A 322 14.01 -10.63 25.04
N LEU A 323 12.89 -10.66 24.34
CA LEU A 323 11.67 -11.26 24.87
C LEU A 323 11.79 -12.79 24.91
N PRO A 324 11.25 -13.46 25.95
CA PRO A 324 11.38 -14.90 26.09
C PRO A 324 10.64 -15.61 24.93
N PRO A 325 11.25 -16.64 24.33
CA PRO A 325 10.67 -17.38 23.20
C PRO A 325 9.63 -18.41 23.67
N VAL A 326 8.68 -17.96 24.50
CA VAL A 326 7.61 -18.83 25.02
C VAL A 326 6.42 -18.80 24.08
N GLN A 327 5.72 -19.93 23.95
CA GLN A 327 4.58 -20.07 23.07
C GLN A 327 3.45 -19.06 23.39
N THR A 328 3.33 -18.65 24.66
CA THR A 328 2.34 -17.68 25.13
C THR A 328 2.76 -16.21 24.95
N LEU A 329 3.92 -15.94 24.33
CA LEU A 329 4.46 -14.59 24.14
C LEU A 329 3.48 -13.70 23.36
N LEU A 330 2.97 -14.22 22.25
CA LEU A 330 2.09 -13.49 21.33
C LEU A 330 0.78 -14.25 21.16
N LYS A 331 -0.31 -13.55 21.37
CA LYS A 331 -1.66 -14.08 21.21
C LYS A 331 -2.43 -13.25 20.18
N GLN A 332 -3.16 -13.92 19.32
CA GLN A 332 -4.07 -13.27 18.39
C GLN A 332 -5.37 -12.87 19.11
N PRO A 333 -5.77 -11.59 19.15
CA PRO A 333 -6.88 -11.12 19.98
C PRO A 333 -8.23 -11.78 19.67
N MET A 334 -8.50 -12.10 18.40
CA MET A 334 -9.81 -12.59 17.96
C MET A 334 -9.94 -14.11 17.96
N SER A 335 -8.87 -14.84 17.61
CA SER A 335 -8.91 -16.29 17.47
C SER A 335 -8.44 -17.05 18.72
N ASN A 336 -7.90 -16.33 19.70
CA ASN A 336 -7.22 -16.89 20.88
C ASN A 336 -6.02 -17.80 20.55
N GLN A 337 -5.55 -17.81 19.30
CA GLN A 337 -4.41 -18.60 18.87
C GLN A 337 -3.09 -17.92 19.30
N PHE A 338 -2.11 -18.75 19.64
CA PHE A 338 -0.76 -18.31 19.91
C PHE A 338 0.09 -18.37 18.64
N HIS A 339 1.12 -17.53 18.58
CA HIS A 339 2.08 -17.55 17.47
C HIS A 339 2.85 -18.88 17.46
N ASN A 340 2.86 -19.58 16.31
CA ASN A 340 3.45 -20.92 16.21
C ASN A 340 4.97 -20.94 16.45
N GLN A 341 5.68 -19.88 16.06
CA GLN A 341 7.15 -19.78 16.17
C GLN A 341 7.54 -18.36 16.60
N PRO A 342 7.26 -17.95 17.86
CA PRO A 342 7.58 -16.60 18.33
C PRO A 342 9.08 -16.31 18.35
N GLU A 343 9.95 -17.33 18.48
CA GLU A 343 11.40 -17.23 18.41
C GLU A 343 11.90 -16.75 17.05
N SER A 344 11.21 -17.07 15.96
CA SER A 344 11.57 -16.64 14.60
C SER A 344 11.50 -15.12 14.40
N LEU A 345 10.69 -14.45 15.21
CA LEU A 345 10.54 -12.99 15.18
C LEU A 345 11.68 -12.28 15.88
N ASN A 346 12.46 -12.98 16.72
CA ASN A 346 13.58 -12.42 17.49
C ASN A 346 13.24 -11.07 18.15
N LEU A 347 12.10 -11.02 18.86
CA LEU A 347 11.58 -9.79 19.44
C LEU A 347 12.41 -9.32 20.62
N HIS A 348 12.65 -8.02 20.64
CA HIS A 348 13.30 -7.29 21.75
C HIS A 348 12.41 -6.16 22.21
N VAL A 349 12.53 -5.80 23.46
CA VAL A 349 11.96 -4.56 23.97
C VAL A 349 13.09 -3.53 24.13
N TRP A 350 12.83 -2.34 23.58
CA TRP A 350 13.75 -1.22 23.50
C TRP A 350 13.22 -0.07 24.33
N TYR A 351 14.07 0.58 25.12
CA TYR A 351 13.75 1.83 25.79
C TYR A 351 14.49 2.97 25.11
N LEU A 352 13.76 3.81 24.41
CA LEU A 352 14.28 4.77 23.44
C LEU A 352 13.97 6.22 23.84
N GLY A 353 14.85 7.15 23.46
CA GLY A 353 14.64 8.58 23.61
C GLY A 353 15.80 9.39 23.02
N VAL A 354 15.55 10.70 22.80
CA VAL A 354 16.53 11.61 22.17
C VAL A 354 17.42 12.31 23.19
N GLN A 355 16.99 12.42 24.46
CA GLN A 355 17.84 13.05 25.46
C GLN A 355 18.99 12.13 25.89
N PRO A 356 20.22 12.66 25.94
CA PRO A 356 21.34 11.93 26.53
C PRO A 356 21.06 11.75 28.03
N SER A 357 20.44 10.63 28.41
CA SER A 357 20.42 10.22 29.80
C SER A 357 21.86 9.97 30.23
N ARG A 358 22.15 10.13 31.53
CA ARG A 358 23.44 9.71 32.10
C ARG A 358 23.57 8.20 31.91
N HIS A 359 24.13 7.80 30.77
CA HIS A 359 24.29 6.40 30.41
C HIS A 359 25.21 5.74 31.41
N LYS A 360 24.81 4.60 31.92
CA LYS A 360 25.71 3.71 32.63
C LYS A 360 26.89 3.35 31.70
N VAL A 361 28.10 3.25 32.21
CA VAL A 361 29.28 2.93 31.41
C VAL A 361 29.09 1.68 30.56
N SER A 362 28.37 0.68 31.09
CA SER A 362 28.04 -0.57 30.39
C SER A 362 27.21 -0.37 29.11
N LEU A 363 26.30 0.60 29.08
CA LEU A 363 25.50 0.90 27.90
C LEU A 363 26.35 1.55 26.80
N LYS A 364 27.22 2.51 27.17
CA LYS A 364 28.14 3.15 26.23
C LYS A 364 29.09 2.13 25.60
N THR A 365 29.66 1.25 26.39
CA THR A 365 30.52 0.17 25.89
C THR A 365 29.77 -0.74 24.94
N TRP A 366 28.55 -1.16 25.31
CA TRP A 366 27.70 -2.00 24.46
C TRP A 366 27.35 -1.31 23.13
N GLN A 367 26.96 -0.03 23.17
CA GLN A 367 26.65 0.73 21.96
C GLN A 367 27.88 0.88 21.06
N THR A 368 29.02 1.23 21.62
CA THR A 368 30.28 1.37 20.88
C THR A 368 30.70 0.06 20.21
N GLU A 369 30.62 -1.08 20.93
CA GLU A 369 30.95 -2.38 20.36
C GLU A 369 30.00 -2.76 19.20
N LEU A 370 28.70 -2.48 19.31
CA LEU A 370 27.75 -2.75 18.25
C LEU A 370 27.95 -1.85 17.03
N LEU A 371 28.22 -0.56 17.24
CA LEU A 371 28.46 0.39 16.15
C LEU A 371 29.76 0.07 15.41
N HIS A 372 30.81 -0.30 16.12
CA HIS A 372 32.05 -0.76 15.50
C HIS A 372 31.83 -2.01 14.62
N ARG A 373 31.01 -2.96 15.09
CA ARG A 373 30.63 -4.13 14.27
C ARG A 373 29.80 -3.77 13.04
N ARG A 374 28.94 -2.75 13.12
CA ARG A 374 28.23 -2.23 11.93
C ARG A 374 29.22 -1.81 10.85
N ASP A 375 30.23 -1.04 11.26
CA ASP A 375 31.21 -0.51 10.31
C ASP A 375 32.05 -1.64 9.68
N CYS A 376 32.47 -2.65 10.46
CA CYS A 376 33.11 -3.87 9.94
C CYS A 376 32.22 -4.64 8.95
N LEU A 377 30.91 -4.79 9.24
CA LEU A 377 29.97 -5.48 8.35
C LEU A 377 29.74 -4.71 7.03
N GLN A 378 29.80 -3.39 7.06
CA GLN A 378 29.72 -2.56 5.86
C GLN A 378 30.97 -2.66 4.99
N GLU A 379 32.15 -2.76 5.60
CA GLU A 379 33.42 -2.98 4.90
C GLU A 379 33.49 -4.37 4.24
N GLU A 380 33.04 -5.41 4.95
CA GLU A 380 32.97 -6.78 4.39
C GLU A 380 31.96 -6.92 3.26
N SER A 381 30.82 -6.19 3.32
CA SER A 381 29.80 -6.22 2.27
C SER A 381 30.26 -5.56 0.97
N THR A 382 31.22 -4.68 1.04
CA THR A 382 31.87 -4.08 -0.15
C THR A 382 32.93 -5.01 -0.77
N GLN A 383 33.41 -6.03 -0.04
CA GLN A 383 34.44 -6.95 -0.51
C GLN A 383 33.93 -8.34 -0.93
N THR A 384 32.74 -8.79 -0.49
CA THR A 384 32.22 -10.14 -0.83
C THR A 384 30.71 -10.18 -1.00
N ASN A 385 30.25 -10.53 -2.18
CA ASN A 385 28.86 -10.92 -2.45
C ASN A 385 28.54 -12.32 -1.87
N GLY A 386 28.41 -12.46 -0.56
CA GLY A 386 27.92 -13.71 0.04
C GLY A 386 28.54 -14.03 1.41
N THR A 387 27.77 -13.85 2.43
CA THR A 387 27.71 -14.59 3.72
C THR A 387 27.13 -13.71 4.86
N TYR A 388 25.86 -13.35 4.77
CA TYR A 388 25.18 -12.57 5.81
C TYR A 388 24.68 -13.39 7.03
N SER A 389 24.88 -14.72 7.07
CA SER A 389 24.22 -15.55 8.09
C SER A 389 24.98 -15.71 9.41
N ARG A 390 26.30 -15.56 9.42
CA ARG A 390 27.09 -15.80 10.65
C ARG A 390 27.10 -14.62 11.64
N ASP A 391 27.13 -13.41 11.14
CA ASP A 391 27.30 -12.22 11.99
C ASP A 391 25.99 -11.74 12.64
N GLY A 392 24.85 -11.95 11.99
CA GLY A 392 23.53 -11.75 12.61
C GLY A 392 23.32 -12.61 13.86
N ALA A 393 23.86 -13.85 13.88
CA ALA A 393 23.77 -14.74 15.03
C ALA A 393 24.63 -14.26 16.22
N GLN A 394 25.77 -13.62 15.97
CA GLN A 394 26.63 -13.10 17.02
C GLN A 394 26.05 -11.84 17.68
N ILE A 395 25.49 -10.92 16.90
CA ILE A 395 24.83 -9.72 17.44
C ILE A 395 23.62 -10.12 18.29
N ASN A 396 22.85 -11.12 17.84
CA ASN A 396 21.73 -11.65 18.61
C ASN A 396 22.16 -12.29 19.94
N ARG A 397 23.34 -12.88 20.02
CA ARG A 397 23.91 -13.40 21.28
C ARG A 397 24.24 -12.29 22.29
N TRP A 398 24.66 -11.11 21.82
CA TRP A 398 24.95 -9.98 22.69
C TRP A 398 23.71 -9.36 23.32
N THR A 399 22.65 -9.18 22.51
CA THR A 399 21.37 -8.67 23.01
C THR A 399 20.64 -9.70 23.89
N SER A 400 20.96 -10.99 23.79
CA SER A 400 20.33 -12.06 24.56
C SER A 400 20.99 -12.33 25.92
N ARG A 401 22.14 -11.68 26.26
CA ARG A 401 22.81 -11.87 27.55
C ARG A 401 22.02 -11.34 28.74
N VAL A 402 21.00 -10.55 28.56
CA VAL A 402 20.16 -10.05 29.63
C VAL A 402 18.70 -10.39 29.29
N PRO A 403 18.22 -11.56 29.70
CA PRO A 403 16.80 -11.94 29.56
C PRO A 403 15.92 -11.08 30.48
N LEU A 404 14.63 -11.01 30.13
CA LEU A 404 13.60 -10.46 31.01
C LEU A 404 13.41 -11.36 32.23
#